data_f208c8891c8fb8180752cd45135835ea
#
_entry.id   f208c8891c8fb8180752cd45135835ea
#
_cell.length_a   1.000
_cell.length_b   1.000
_cell.length_c   1.000
_cell.angle_alpha   90.00
_cell.angle_beta   90.00
_cell.angle_gamma   90.00
#
_symmetry.space_group_name_H-M   'P 1'
#
loop_
_entity.id
_entity.type
_entity.pdbx_description
1 polymer ?
#
loop_
_entity_poly.entity_id
_entity_poly.type
_entity_poly.pdbx_seq_one_letter_code
_entity_poly.pdbx_strand_id
1 'polypeptide(L)'
;MLIVEDEILPAMALRDELEDAGYHVMDLTDRHQEALAAARGRKPDLALVNIELQGHDDGIELARELKAMGVPVLFISGQVSRARSAQTVAIGSLPKPYSALDMVKAVDYLLRHQAGDESMAPPPGLEVFDETAPGLKPDPV
;
A
#
# COMPACT_ATOMS: atom_id res chain seq x y z
N MET A 1 5.26 9.26 1.74
CA MET A 1 4.89 7.84 1.67
C MET A 1 5.91 6.99 2.40
N LEU A 2 5.47 5.85 2.85
CA LEU A 2 6.32 4.86 3.52
C LEU A 2 6.42 3.62 2.64
N ILE A 3 7.62 3.07 2.44
CA ILE A 3 7.82 1.84 1.68
C ILE A 3 8.36 0.77 2.62
N VAL A 4 7.67 -0.38 2.67
CA VAL A 4 8.08 -1.54 3.47
C VAL A 4 8.31 -2.71 2.52
N GLU A 5 9.59 -2.99 2.24
CA GLU A 5 10.03 -3.99 1.27
C GLU A 5 11.36 -4.55 1.72
N ASP A 6 11.52 -5.87 1.68
CA ASP A 6 12.75 -6.52 2.12
C ASP A 6 13.81 -6.64 1.02
N GLU A 7 13.43 -6.49 -0.24
CA GLU A 7 14.40 -6.48 -1.34
C GLU A 7 14.86 -5.06 -1.59
N ILE A 8 16.13 -4.77 -1.25
CA ILE A 8 16.63 -3.39 -1.24
C ILE A 8 16.66 -2.74 -2.63
N LEU A 9 17.06 -3.49 -3.66
CA LEU A 9 17.17 -2.91 -5.00
C LEU A 9 15.81 -2.55 -5.60
N PRO A 10 14.79 -3.44 -5.59
CA PRO A 10 13.45 -3.05 -5.99
C PRO A 10 12.88 -1.90 -5.15
N ALA A 11 13.15 -1.88 -3.85
CA ALA A 11 12.65 -0.82 -2.98
C ALA A 11 13.25 0.54 -3.34
N MET A 12 14.55 0.58 -3.63
CA MET A 12 15.22 1.82 -4.03
C MET A 12 14.73 2.30 -5.40
N ALA A 13 14.54 1.39 -6.34
CA ALA A 13 14.01 1.73 -7.66
C ALA A 13 12.59 2.30 -7.54
N LEU A 14 11.78 1.70 -6.70
CA LEU A 14 10.42 2.18 -6.45
C LEU A 14 10.42 3.58 -5.83
N ARG A 15 11.28 3.81 -4.84
CA ARG A 15 11.44 5.13 -4.24
C ARG A 15 11.80 6.18 -5.28
N ASP A 16 12.79 5.87 -6.13
CA ASP A 16 13.27 6.81 -7.13
C ASP A 16 12.15 7.15 -8.14
N GLU A 17 11.38 6.16 -8.57
CA GLU A 17 10.27 6.39 -9.50
C GLU A 17 9.18 7.25 -8.88
N LEU A 18 8.85 7.01 -7.63
CA LEU A 18 7.84 7.80 -6.94
C LEU A 18 8.32 9.23 -6.72
N GLU A 19 9.57 9.42 -6.36
CA GLU A 19 10.14 10.76 -6.17
C GLU A 19 10.22 11.51 -7.50
N ASP A 20 10.56 10.84 -8.59
CA ASP A 20 10.55 11.43 -9.91
C ASP A 20 9.14 11.87 -10.33
N ALA A 21 8.12 11.18 -9.84
CA ALA A 21 6.72 11.55 -10.10
C ALA A 21 6.21 12.66 -9.17
N GLY A 22 7.03 13.16 -8.27
CA GLY A 22 6.67 14.27 -7.38
C GLY A 22 6.22 13.87 -5.98
N TYR A 23 6.28 12.59 -5.65
CA TYR A 23 5.92 12.12 -4.31
C TYR A 23 7.13 12.14 -3.39
N HIS A 24 6.89 12.36 -2.11
CA HIS A 24 7.95 12.29 -1.10
C HIS A 24 7.92 10.93 -0.39
N VAL A 25 9.02 10.22 -0.43
CA VAL A 25 9.18 8.96 0.30
C VAL A 25 9.92 9.27 1.60
N MET A 26 9.20 9.19 2.71
CA MET A 26 9.72 9.57 4.01
C MET A 26 10.65 8.52 4.62
N ASP A 27 10.44 7.26 4.29
CA ASP A 27 11.27 6.17 4.79
C ASP A 27 11.10 4.93 3.93
N LEU A 28 12.13 4.10 3.94
CA LEU A 28 12.18 2.82 3.25
C LEU A 28 12.79 1.83 4.24
N THR A 29 12.02 0.83 4.63
CA THR A 29 12.44 -0.13 5.65
C THR A 29 11.99 -1.53 5.30
N ASP A 30 12.66 -2.52 5.86
CA ASP A 30 12.26 -3.93 5.75
C ASP A 30 11.74 -4.48 7.09
N ARG A 31 11.62 -3.63 8.11
CA ARG A 31 11.28 -4.07 9.45
C ARG A 31 9.97 -3.49 9.95
N HIS A 32 9.18 -4.36 10.55
CA HIS A 32 7.89 -4.04 11.14
C HIS A 32 7.98 -2.88 12.15
N GLN A 33 8.87 -3.00 13.11
CA GLN A 33 8.98 -1.99 14.18
C GLN A 33 9.48 -0.65 13.67
N GLU A 34 10.41 -0.65 12.72
CA GLU A 34 10.90 0.58 12.11
C GLU A 34 9.80 1.27 11.30
N ALA A 35 8.97 0.50 10.60
CA ALA A 35 7.85 1.04 9.86
C ALA A 35 6.85 1.73 10.79
N LEU A 36 6.51 1.09 11.89
CA LEU A 36 5.60 1.68 12.88
C LEU A 36 6.19 2.93 13.52
N ALA A 37 7.49 2.91 13.85
CA ALA A 37 8.15 4.07 14.43
C ALA A 37 8.15 5.26 13.46
N ALA A 38 8.42 5.00 12.17
CA ALA A 38 8.38 6.03 11.15
C ALA A 38 6.98 6.65 11.03
N ALA A 39 5.95 5.81 11.02
CA ALA A 39 4.56 6.26 10.90
C ALA A 39 4.10 7.04 12.13
N ARG A 40 4.58 6.68 13.32
CA ARG A 40 4.27 7.41 14.54
C ARG A 40 4.94 8.78 14.56
N GLY A 41 6.15 8.87 14.03
CA GLY A 41 6.88 10.13 13.97
C GLY A 41 6.24 11.13 13.01
N ARG A 42 5.79 10.63 11.87
CA ARG A 42 5.08 11.42 10.88
C ARG A 42 4.16 10.49 10.09
N LYS A 43 2.87 10.71 10.20
CA LYS A 43 1.87 9.87 9.54
C LYS A 43 1.98 10.00 8.02
N PRO A 44 2.27 8.91 7.29
CA PRO A 44 2.32 8.95 5.83
C PRO A 44 0.91 9.00 5.24
N ASP A 45 0.81 9.54 4.03
CA ASP A 45 -0.45 9.54 3.29
C ASP A 45 -0.78 8.17 2.72
N LEU A 46 0.23 7.34 2.51
CA LEU A 46 0.09 6.00 1.98
C LEU A 46 1.33 5.18 2.37
N ALA A 47 1.12 3.93 2.73
CA ALA A 47 2.18 2.96 2.95
C ALA A 47 2.11 1.87 1.89
N LEU A 48 3.22 1.61 1.21
CA LEU A 48 3.36 0.51 0.25
C LEU A 48 4.01 -0.65 1.00
N VAL A 49 3.28 -1.75 1.18
CA VAL A 49 3.70 -2.84 2.05
C VAL A 49 3.76 -4.15 1.28
N ASN A 50 4.95 -4.74 1.20
CA ASN A 50 5.11 -6.09 0.69
C ASN A 50 4.52 -7.07 1.71
N ILE A 51 3.58 -7.91 1.29
CA ILE A 51 2.96 -8.89 2.18
C ILE A 51 3.99 -9.93 2.61
N GLU A 52 4.79 -10.41 1.67
CA GLU A 52 5.76 -11.48 1.93
C GLU A 52 7.10 -10.90 2.40
N LEU A 53 7.13 -10.37 3.62
CA LEU A 53 8.37 -9.92 4.24
C LEU A 53 9.13 -11.12 4.79
N GLN A 54 10.47 -11.06 4.73
CA GLN A 54 11.31 -12.13 5.23
C GLN A 54 11.43 -12.08 6.75
N GLY A 55 11.89 -13.17 7.34
CA GLY A 55 12.06 -13.29 8.77
C GLY A 55 10.76 -13.55 9.48
N HIS A 56 10.54 -12.84 10.58
CA HIS A 56 9.32 -12.99 11.40
C HIS A 56 8.28 -11.92 11.12
N ASP A 57 8.59 -10.99 10.20
CA ASP A 57 7.67 -9.90 9.91
C ASP A 57 6.62 -10.34 8.90
N ASP A 58 5.40 -9.89 9.12
CA ASP A 58 4.27 -10.17 8.24
C ASP A 58 3.68 -8.84 7.79
N GLY A 59 3.62 -8.65 6.47
CA GLY A 59 3.07 -7.42 5.89
C GLY A 59 1.60 -7.22 6.22
N ILE A 60 0.82 -8.28 6.36
CA ILE A 60 -0.60 -8.18 6.70
C ILE A 60 -0.77 -7.67 8.13
N GLU A 61 0.01 -8.21 9.07
CA GLU A 61 -0.04 -7.76 10.46
C GLU A 61 0.38 -6.29 10.58
N LEU A 62 1.45 -5.91 9.86
CA LEU A 62 1.88 -4.53 9.80
C LEU A 62 0.77 -3.63 9.26
N ALA A 63 0.12 -4.04 8.18
CA ALA A 63 -0.98 -3.27 7.59
C ALA A 63 -2.12 -3.06 8.58
N ARG A 64 -2.43 -4.07 9.38
CA ARG A 64 -3.46 -3.96 10.41
C ARG A 64 -3.13 -2.87 11.40
N GLU A 65 -1.88 -2.83 11.86
CA GLU A 65 -1.44 -1.80 12.80
C GLU A 65 -1.38 -0.42 12.17
N LEU A 66 -0.94 -0.32 10.92
CA LEU A 66 -0.94 0.95 10.19
C LEU A 66 -2.36 1.47 9.99
N LYS A 67 -3.30 0.59 9.66
CA LYS A 67 -4.70 0.98 9.54
C LYS A 67 -5.24 1.55 10.84
N ALA A 68 -4.89 0.91 11.97
CA ALA A 68 -5.31 1.40 13.29
C ALA A 68 -4.77 2.80 13.58
N MET A 69 -3.66 3.17 12.96
CA MET A 69 -3.06 4.51 13.05
C MET A 69 -3.66 5.49 12.04
N GLY A 70 -4.56 5.04 11.19
CA GLY A 70 -5.16 5.86 10.14
C GLY A 70 -4.31 5.98 8.89
N VAL A 71 -3.36 5.08 8.68
CA VAL A 71 -2.50 5.07 7.49
C VAL A 71 -3.08 4.12 6.45
N PRO A 72 -3.46 4.60 5.25
CA PRO A 72 -3.91 3.71 4.18
C PRO A 72 -2.76 2.87 3.65
N VAL A 73 -3.04 1.62 3.31
CA VAL A 73 -2.03 0.66 2.87
C VAL A 73 -2.35 0.15 1.46
N LEU A 74 -1.35 0.17 0.59
CA LEU A 74 -1.37 -0.54 -0.68
C LEU A 74 -0.46 -1.76 -0.55
N PHE A 75 -1.03 -2.96 -0.69
CA PHE A 75 -0.23 -4.17 -0.70
C PHE A 75 0.50 -4.36 -2.01
N ILE A 76 1.72 -4.88 -1.90
CA ILE A 76 2.48 -5.41 -3.02
C ILE A 76 2.64 -6.90 -2.74
N SER A 77 2.24 -7.76 -3.67
CA SER A 77 2.25 -9.20 -3.40
C SER A 77 2.40 -10.03 -4.66
N GLY A 78 3.13 -11.13 -4.56
CA GLY A 78 3.15 -12.18 -5.57
C GLY A 78 1.96 -13.14 -5.45
N GLN A 79 1.13 -13.01 -4.41
CA GLN A 79 0.01 -13.90 -4.11
C GLN A 79 -1.29 -13.11 -4.01
N VAL A 80 -2.01 -13.03 -5.12
CA VAL A 80 -3.25 -12.25 -5.22
C VAL A 80 -4.29 -12.69 -4.19
N SER A 81 -4.44 -14.00 -4.00
CA SER A 81 -5.43 -14.53 -3.05
C SER A 81 -5.13 -14.14 -1.61
N ARG A 82 -3.84 -14.07 -1.25
CA ARG A 82 -3.43 -13.65 0.08
C ARG A 82 -3.75 -12.19 0.33
N ALA A 83 -3.53 -11.34 -0.67
CA ALA A 83 -3.90 -9.92 -0.60
C ALA A 83 -5.41 -9.76 -0.44
N ARG A 84 -6.20 -10.50 -1.20
CA ARG A 84 -7.66 -10.45 -1.10
C ARG A 84 -8.16 -10.90 0.27
N SER A 85 -7.52 -11.89 0.87
CA SER A 85 -7.92 -12.36 2.19
C SER A 85 -7.70 -11.30 3.27
N ALA A 86 -6.87 -10.31 3.00
CA ALA A 86 -6.56 -9.22 3.93
C ALA A 86 -7.14 -7.88 3.45
N GLN A 87 -8.18 -7.89 2.63
CA GLN A 87 -8.74 -6.67 2.04
C GLN A 87 -9.29 -5.68 3.06
N THR A 88 -9.58 -6.12 4.28
CA THR A 88 -10.11 -5.22 5.31
C THR A 88 -9.04 -4.31 5.92
N VAL A 89 -7.77 -4.61 5.73
CA VAL A 89 -6.66 -3.83 6.32
C VAL A 89 -5.88 -3.01 5.30
N ALA A 90 -6.27 -3.05 4.04
CA ALA A 90 -5.63 -2.29 2.96
C ALA A 90 -6.67 -1.66 2.06
N ILE A 91 -6.26 -0.65 1.28
CA ILE A 91 -7.14 0.01 0.32
C ILE A 91 -6.97 -0.52 -1.08
N GLY A 92 -5.95 -1.32 -1.31
CA GLY A 92 -5.74 -1.95 -2.61
C GLY A 92 -4.55 -2.88 -2.62
N SER A 93 -4.36 -3.54 -3.74
CA SER A 93 -3.23 -4.45 -3.96
C SER A 93 -2.75 -4.35 -5.41
N LEU A 94 -1.43 -4.31 -5.57
CA LEU A 94 -0.78 -4.36 -6.88
C LEU A 94 0.05 -5.64 -6.95
N PRO A 95 -0.25 -6.56 -7.87
CA PRO A 95 0.47 -7.83 -7.93
C PRO A 95 1.85 -7.68 -8.55
N LYS A 96 2.78 -8.52 -8.10
CA LYS A 96 4.09 -8.66 -8.72
C LYS A 96 3.99 -9.62 -9.92
N PRO A 97 4.72 -9.40 -10.98
CA PRO A 97 5.56 -8.24 -11.24
C PRO A 97 4.74 -7.03 -11.70
N TYR A 98 5.20 -5.84 -11.36
CA TYR A 98 4.60 -4.59 -11.81
C TYR A 98 5.68 -3.71 -12.42
N SER A 99 5.30 -2.82 -13.33
CA SER A 99 6.23 -1.81 -13.84
C SER A 99 6.21 -0.59 -12.93
N ALA A 100 7.28 0.21 -13.01
CA ALA A 100 7.34 1.48 -12.27
C ALA A 100 6.17 2.39 -12.64
N LEU A 101 5.80 2.42 -13.92
CA LEU A 101 4.68 3.22 -14.38
C LEU A 101 3.36 2.74 -13.77
N ASP A 102 3.17 1.42 -13.69
CA ASP A 102 1.96 0.86 -13.07
C ASP A 102 1.86 1.26 -11.61
N MET A 103 2.98 1.25 -10.90
CA MET A 103 2.99 1.64 -9.50
C MET A 103 2.66 3.12 -9.33
N VAL A 104 3.27 4.00 -10.14
CA VAL A 104 3.00 5.43 -10.06
C VAL A 104 1.51 5.71 -10.34
N LYS A 105 0.95 5.04 -11.34
CA LYS A 105 -0.48 5.19 -11.66
C LYS A 105 -1.38 4.68 -10.53
N ALA A 106 -1.00 3.57 -9.90
CA ALA A 106 -1.76 3.02 -8.78
C ALA A 106 -1.74 3.97 -7.58
N VAL A 107 -0.58 4.51 -7.25
CA VAL A 107 -0.43 5.47 -6.16
C VAL A 107 -1.26 6.73 -6.43
N ASP A 108 -1.15 7.27 -7.64
CA ASP A 108 -1.90 8.48 -8.02
C ASP A 108 -3.39 8.25 -7.93
N TYR A 109 -3.87 7.12 -8.44
CA TYR A 109 -5.28 6.75 -8.35
C TYR A 109 -5.75 6.66 -6.90
N LEU A 110 -5.01 5.93 -6.06
CA LEU A 110 -5.43 5.69 -4.68
C LEU A 110 -5.43 6.98 -3.84
N LEU A 111 -4.44 7.85 -4.02
CA LEU A 111 -4.40 9.11 -3.29
C LEU A 111 -5.56 10.03 -3.70
N ARG A 112 -5.88 10.08 -4.99
CA ARG A 112 -7.03 10.85 -5.48
C ARG A 112 -8.35 10.27 -4.96
N HIS A 113 -8.48 8.96 -5.01
CA HIS A 113 -9.68 8.27 -4.53
C HIS A 113 -9.90 8.51 -3.03
N GLN A 114 -8.83 8.48 -2.24
CA GLN A 114 -8.90 8.77 -0.81
C GLN A 114 -9.31 10.22 -0.54
N ALA A 115 -9.00 11.12 -1.46
CA ALA A 115 -9.39 12.53 -1.35
C ALA A 115 -10.80 12.81 -1.91
N GLY A 116 -11.50 11.78 -2.34
CA GLY A 116 -12.85 11.91 -2.88
C GLY A 116 -12.94 12.17 -4.38
N ASP A 117 -11.81 12.17 -5.08
CA ASP A 117 -11.78 12.34 -6.52
C ASP A 117 -11.98 11.01 -7.22
N GLU A 118 -13.14 10.83 -7.83
CA GLU A 118 -13.50 9.61 -8.55
C GLU A 118 -13.46 9.79 -10.07
N SER A 119 -12.77 10.82 -10.55
CA SER A 119 -12.72 11.14 -11.97
C SER A 119 -11.84 10.17 -12.77
N MET A 120 -10.94 9.44 -12.10
CA MET A 120 -10.06 8.47 -12.74
C MET A 120 -10.59 7.05 -12.58
N ALA A 121 -10.40 6.25 -13.63
CA ALA A 121 -10.62 4.81 -13.52
C ALA A 121 -9.36 4.17 -12.91
N PRO A 122 -9.50 3.06 -12.16
CA PRO A 122 -8.34 2.36 -11.64
C PRO A 122 -7.47 1.82 -12.78
N PRO A 123 -6.14 1.92 -12.65
CA PRO A 123 -5.25 1.39 -13.69
C PRO A 123 -5.31 -0.14 -13.74
N PRO A 124 -4.95 -0.73 -14.89
CA PRO A 124 -4.89 -2.19 -15.01
C PRO A 124 -3.95 -2.79 -13.97
N GLY A 125 -4.34 -3.93 -13.41
CA GLY A 125 -3.56 -4.64 -12.41
C GLY A 125 -3.82 -4.21 -10.98
N LEU A 126 -4.30 -3.00 -10.75
CA LEU A 126 -4.64 -2.56 -9.40
C LEU A 126 -6.00 -3.14 -8.99
N GLU A 127 -6.02 -3.85 -7.87
CA GLU A 127 -7.26 -4.25 -7.24
C GLU A 127 -7.57 -3.27 -6.11
N VAL A 128 -8.72 -2.65 -6.18
CA VAL A 128 -9.16 -1.67 -5.18
C VAL A 128 -10.04 -2.36 -4.15
N PHE A 129 -9.70 -2.21 -2.88
CA PHE A 129 -10.47 -2.72 -1.76
C PHE A 129 -11.29 -1.57 -1.19
N ASP A 130 -12.48 -1.41 -1.71
CA ASP A 130 -13.33 -0.28 -1.36
C ASP A 130 -14.39 -0.71 -0.34
N GLU A 131 -14.34 -0.11 0.85
CA GLU A 131 -15.29 -0.39 1.92
C GLU A 131 -16.73 -0.02 1.54
N THR A 132 -16.89 0.86 0.55
CA THR A 132 -18.21 1.25 0.08
C THR A 132 -18.72 0.34 -1.04
N ALA A 133 -17.88 -0.57 -1.53
CA ALA A 133 -18.28 -1.48 -2.60
C ALA A 133 -19.37 -2.42 -2.11
N PRO A 134 -20.35 -2.74 -2.96
CA PRO A 134 -21.40 -3.69 -2.58
C PRO A 134 -20.79 -5.04 -2.17
N GLY A 135 -21.26 -5.59 -1.07
CA GLY A 135 -20.77 -6.85 -0.54
C GLY A 135 -19.56 -6.76 0.36
N LEU A 136 -18.85 -5.65 0.35
CA LEU A 136 -17.71 -5.41 1.25
C LEU A 136 -18.11 -4.53 2.41
N LYS A 137 -19.14 -3.75 2.23
CA LYS A 137 -19.62 -2.87 3.27
C LYS A 137 -20.29 -3.69 4.36
N PRO A 138 -19.96 -3.44 5.63
CA PRO A 138 -20.70 -4.09 6.71
C PRO A 138 -22.17 -3.75 6.60
N ASP A 139 -23.00 -4.69 7.05
CA ASP A 139 -24.43 -4.45 7.09
C ASP A 139 -24.71 -3.17 7.87
N PRO A 140 -25.46 -2.23 7.31
CA PRO A 140 -25.69 -0.96 7.97
C PRO A 140 -26.62 -1.04 9.16
N VAL A 141 -27.05 -2.18 9.50
CA VAL A 141 -27.99 -2.35 10.55
C VAL A 141 -27.86 -1.63 11.72
#